data_8df29ced1ae97d51b4c1ede501e68216
#
_entry.id   8df29ced1ae97d51b4c1ede501e68216
#
_cell.length_a   1.000
_cell.length_b   1.000
_cell.length_c   1.000
_cell.angle_alpha   90.00
_cell.angle_beta   90.00
_cell.angle_gamma   90.00
#
_symmetry.space_group_name_H-M   'P 1'
#
loop_
_entity.id
_entity.type
_entity.pdbx_description
1 polymer ?
#
loop_
_entity_poly.entity_id
_entity_poly.type
_entity_poly.pdbx_seq_one_letter_code
_entity_poly.pdbx_strand_id
1 'polypeptide(L)'
;GGSVNALKNIPKNLVEAESNFLLTVPALTSNFIQKFKEGRKAKGGVIEGIFNRGVEAAIKRNGDGFSKPGWSLQAGTYLNMILAEKLIFSKLRLIFGPKIEFFVGGGALLDIKQQQFYKAIGIPVYQGYGLTEATPIISTNTPFNHKMGTSGKVLEGITCKICDENGKELTQGAKGEIVIKGDNVMKGYYKNEAATSETVKDGWLFTGDLGYMDEDDFLVVVGREKALLISEDGEKYSPEEIEEAIVNSSTCIEQIMIYNDHQKYTTALITLNKKAVEEMIVKEGVKTFEALNKQLKIEMLLFSKQKEFQGKFPGKWIPSNFQVVKEPFSEDNQMINSTLKMVRHKITETYQNRLDLMYGAKAQEKAQLENIKMLQDLVSLS
;
A
#
# COMPACT_ATOMS: atom_id res chain seq x y z
N GLY A 1 -20.43 3.91 -12.70
CA GLY A 1 -20.77 3.20 -11.50
C GLY A 1 -20.07 1.85 -11.44
N GLY A 2 -18.94 1.78 -10.72
CA GLY A 2 -18.21 0.53 -10.56
C GLY A 2 -18.80 -0.28 -9.41
N SER A 3 -19.73 -1.18 -9.72
CA SER A 3 -20.12 -2.19 -8.72
C SER A 3 -18.97 -3.19 -8.51
N VAL A 4 -18.95 -3.86 -7.34
CA VAL A 4 -18.02 -4.97 -7.02
C VAL A 4 -18.00 -6.02 -8.16
N ASN A 5 -19.07 -6.17 -8.91
CA ASN A 5 -19.17 -7.03 -10.10
C ASN A 5 -18.33 -6.52 -11.27
N ALA A 6 -18.09 -5.22 -11.41
CA ALA A 6 -17.22 -4.69 -12.46
C ALA A 6 -15.76 -5.10 -12.27
N LEU A 7 -15.28 -5.12 -11.02
CA LEU A 7 -13.91 -5.55 -10.69
C LEU A 7 -13.65 -7.03 -11.02
N LYS A 8 -14.66 -7.89 -10.87
CA LYS A 8 -14.57 -9.32 -11.23
C LYS A 8 -14.36 -9.56 -12.71
N ASN A 9 -14.82 -8.64 -13.56
CA ASN A 9 -14.74 -8.75 -15.04
C ASN A 9 -13.45 -8.16 -15.62
N ILE A 10 -12.63 -7.45 -14.80
CA ILE A 10 -11.40 -6.81 -15.29
C ILE A 10 -10.49 -7.80 -16.06
N PRO A 11 -10.16 -9.00 -15.56
CA PRO A 11 -9.29 -9.92 -16.29
C PRO A 11 -9.86 -10.30 -17.67
N LYS A 12 -11.17 -10.58 -17.74
CA LYS A 12 -11.85 -10.90 -19.00
C LYS A 12 -11.79 -9.73 -19.98
N ASN A 13 -12.11 -8.54 -19.50
CA ASN A 13 -12.09 -7.31 -20.31
C ASN A 13 -10.68 -6.97 -20.83
N LEU A 14 -9.64 -7.21 -20.03
CA LEU A 14 -8.23 -6.98 -20.42
C LEU A 14 -7.82 -7.92 -21.58
N VAL A 15 -8.22 -9.19 -21.49
CA VAL A 15 -7.95 -10.17 -22.56
C VAL A 15 -8.70 -9.79 -23.85
N GLU A 16 -9.98 -9.39 -23.74
CA GLU A 16 -10.79 -8.99 -24.89
C GLU A 16 -10.32 -7.66 -25.53
N ALA A 17 -9.87 -6.70 -24.72
CA ALA A 17 -9.40 -5.40 -25.19
C ALA A 17 -7.98 -5.44 -25.77
N GLU A 18 -7.21 -6.48 -25.49
CA GLU A 18 -5.80 -6.61 -25.90
C GLU A 18 -4.95 -5.37 -25.62
N SER A 19 -5.12 -4.81 -24.41
CA SER A 19 -4.46 -3.56 -24.01
C SER A 19 -2.96 -3.73 -23.86
N ASN A 20 -2.17 -2.71 -24.27
CA ASN A 20 -0.72 -2.68 -24.08
C ASN A 20 -0.32 -2.29 -22.66
N PHE A 21 -1.13 -1.47 -22.00
CA PHE A 21 -0.89 -1.07 -20.62
C PHE A 21 -2.20 -0.97 -19.82
N LEU A 22 -2.07 -0.99 -18.50
CA LEU A 22 -3.18 -0.83 -17.55
C LEU A 22 -2.86 0.25 -16.55
N LEU A 23 -3.77 1.22 -16.39
CA LEU A 23 -3.77 2.12 -15.24
C LEU A 23 -4.27 1.36 -14.02
N THR A 24 -3.52 1.37 -12.93
CA THR A 24 -3.82 0.55 -11.76
C THR A 24 -3.61 1.30 -10.44
N VAL A 25 -4.20 0.74 -9.41
CA VAL A 25 -4.03 1.18 -8.02
C VAL A 25 -3.54 0.00 -7.16
N PRO A 26 -2.89 0.23 -6.01
CA PRO A 26 -2.32 -0.83 -5.18
C PRO A 26 -3.31 -1.93 -4.81
N ALA A 27 -4.56 -1.60 -4.50
CA ALA A 27 -5.59 -2.58 -4.17
C ALA A 27 -5.84 -3.59 -5.30
N LEU A 28 -5.83 -3.15 -6.56
CA LEU A 28 -6.04 -4.02 -7.71
C LEU A 28 -4.85 -4.94 -7.94
N THR A 29 -3.62 -4.43 -7.83
CA THR A 29 -2.39 -5.22 -7.97
C THR A 29 -2.26 -6.26 -6.86
N SER A 30 -2.59 -5.90 -5.61
CA SER A 30 -2.63 -6.84 -4.48
C SER A 30 -3.61 -7.99 -4.72
N ASN A 31 -4.82 -7.68 -5.17
CA ASN A 31 -5.85 -8.69 -5.48
C ASN A 31 -5.38 -9.69 -6.55
N PHE A 32 -4.69 -9.24 -7.58
CA PHE A 32 -4.14 -10.15 -8.60
C PHE A 32 -3.05 -11.06 -8.00
N ILE A 33 -2.14 -10.51 -7.20
CA ILE A 33 -1.09 -11.31 -6.54
C ILE A 33 -1.70 -12.37 -5.63
N GLN A 34 -2.75 -12.02 -4.86
CA GLN A 34 -3.43 -12.96 -3.98
C GLN A 34 -4.08 -14.10 -4.78
N LYS A 35 -4.81 -13.81 -5.84
CA LYS A 35 -5.40 -14.83 -6.73
C LYS A 35 -4.35 -15.74 -7.34
N PHE A 36 -3.18 -15.21 -7.71
CA PHE A 36 -2.07 -16.03 -8.17
C PHE A 36 -1.54 -16.97 -7.10
N LYS A 37 -1.38 -16.48 -5.87
CA LYS A 37 -0.95 -17.31 -4.74
C LYS A 37 -1.94 -18.45 -4.46
N GLU A 38 -3.25 -18.17 -4.50
CA GLU A 38 -4.32 -19.16 -4.31
C GLU A 38 -4.34 -20.23 -5.43
N GLY A 39 -4.37 -19.80 -6.68
CA GLY A 39 -4.39 -20.69 -7.84
C GLY A 39 -3.13 -21.58 -7.97
N ARG A 40 -2.01 -21.16 -7.39
CA ARG A 40 -0.76 -21.90 -7.36
C ARG A 40 -0.75 -23.02 -6.32
N LYS A 41 -1.27 -22.77 -5.12
CA LYS A 41 -1.40 -23.80 -4.07
C LYS A 41 -2.15 -25.04 -4.58
N ALA A 42 -3.09 -24.83 -5.50
CA ALA A 42 -3.87 -25.92 -6.09
C ALA A 42 -3.12 -26.80 -7.11
N LYS A 43 -1.94 -26.36 -7.64
CA LYS A 43 -1.22 -27.03 -8.74
C LYS A 43 -0.02 -27.91 -8.33
N GLY A 44 0.32 -27.97 -7.02
CA GLY A 44 1.35 -28.87 -6.49
C GLY A 44 2.77 -28.30 -6.41
N GLY A 45 3.61 -28.94 -5.57
CA GLY A 45 4.87 -28.39 -5.07
C GLY A 45 5.99 -28.16 -6.08
N VAL A 46 6.06 -28.92 -7.20
CA VAL A 46 7.14 -28.76 -8.21
C VAL A 46 6.99 -27.45 -8.95
N ILE A 47 5.77 -27.10 -9.40
CA ILE A 47 5.47 -25.86 -10.11
C ILE A 47 5.70 -24.67 -9.17
N GLU A 48 5.31 -24.81 -7.91
CA GLU A 48 5.55 -23.81 -6.88
C GLU A 48 7.06 -23.57 -6.65
N GLY A 49 7.85 -24.62 -6.60
CA GLY A 49 9.29 -24.53 -6.47
C GLY A 49 9.99 -23.81 -7.64
N ILE A 50 9.57 -24.09 -8.89
CA ILE A 50 10.09 -23.41 -10.08
C ILE A 50 9.69 -21.92 -10.06
N PHE A 51 8.45 -21.63 -9.74
CA PHE A 51 7.94 -20.25 -9.65
C PHE A 51 8.73 -19.43 -8.62
N ASN A 52 8.85 -19.93 -7.38
CA ASN A 52 9.52 -19.19 -6.30
C ASN A 52 10.99 -18.93 -6.64
N ARG A 53 11.71 -19.94 -7.14
CA ARG A 53 13.09 -19.78 -7.60
C ARG A 53 13.23 -18.81 -8.76
N GLY A 54 12.27 -18.84 -9.70
CA GLY A 54 12.24 -17.90 -10.83
C GLY A 54 11.99 -16.45 -10.38
N VAL A 55 11.02 -16.22 -9.50
CA VAL A 55 10.74 -14.89 -8.95
C VAL A 55 11.93 -14.38 -8.14
N GLU A 56 12.50 -15.20 -7.26
CA GLU A 56 13.69 -14.81 -6.48
C GLU A 56 14.89 -14.47 -7.37
N ALA A 57 15.15 -15.27 -8.40
CA ALA A 57 16.20 -15.04 -9.37
C ALA A 57 15.98 -13.73 -10.15
N ALA A 58 14.72 -13.46 -10.56
CA ALA A 58 14.36 -12.24 -11.26
C ALA A 58 14.47 -11.00 -10.36
N ILE A 59 14.05 -11.07 -9.09
CA ILE A 59 14.20 -9.98 -8.12
C ILE A 59 15.67 -9.65 -7.91
N LYS A 60 16.52 -10.67 -7.66
CA LYS A 60 17.97 -10.48 -7.53
C LYS A 60 18.59 -9.81 -8.76
N ARG A 61 18.17 -10.24 -9.95
CA ARG A 61 18.67 -9.70 -11.22
C ARG A 61 18.18 -8.29 -11.50
N ASN A 62 16.95 -7.97 -11.17
CA ASN A 62 16.37 -6.66 -11.40
C ASN A 62 16.88 -5.58 -10.40
N GLY A 63 17.35 -6.01 -9.22
CA GLY A 63 17.80 -5.08 -8.16
C GLY A 63 16.74 -4.06 -7.79
N ASP A 64 17.13 -2.80 -7.75
CA ASP A 64 16.24 -1.65 -7.54
C ASP A 64 15.53 -1.17 -8.83
N GLY A 65 15.82 -1.77 -9.96
CA GLY A 65 15.28 -1.41 -11.28
C GLY A 65 16.08 -0.33 -12.02
N PHE A 66 16.95 0.40 -11.33
CA PHE A 66 17.79 1.49 -11.88
C PHE A 66 19.23 1.05 -12.06
N SER A 67 19.82 0.48 -11.02
CA SER A 67 21.19 -0.02 -11.04
C SER A 67 21.32 -1.30 -11.85
N LYS A 68 22.33 -1.39 -12.72
CA LYS A 68 22.59 -2.63 -13.49
C LYS A 68 23.29 -3.66 -12.63
N PRO A 69 22.77 -4.90 -12.53
CA PRO A 69 23.40 -5.95 -11.76
C PRO A 69 24.71 -6.40 -12.41
N GLY A 70 25.68 -6.84 -11.60
CA GLY A 70 26.95 -7.39 -12.07
C GLY A 70 26.76 -8.65 -12.92
N TRP A 71 27.72 -8.92 -13.82
CA TRP A 71 27.64 -10.04 -14.76
C TRP A 71 27.56 -11.43 -14.07
N SER A 72 28.21 -11.61 -12.95
CA SER A 72 28.17 -12.87 -12.17
C SER A 72 26.79 -13.20 -11.66
N LEU A 73 26.04 -12.19 -11.19
CA LEU A 73 24.67 -12.31 -10.75
C LEU A 73 23.72 -12.61 -11.93
N GLN A 74 23.98 -11.99 -13.08
CA GLN A 74 23.22 -12.25 -14.30
C GLN A 74 23.39 -13.70 -14.76
N ALA A 75 24.60 -14.25 -14.75
CA ALA A 75 24.86 -15.63 -15.11
C ALA A 75 24.23 -16.63 -14.11
N GLY A 76 24.40 -16.41 -12.80
CA GLY A 76 23.89 -17.29 -11.74
C GLY A 76 22.36 -17.37 -11.66
N THR A 77 21.63 -16.35 -12.14
CA THR A 77 20.17 -16.31 -12.12
C THR A 77 19.52 -16.78 -13.43
N TYR A 78 20.28 -16.89 -14.51
CA TYR A 78 19.79 -17.08 -15.87
C TYR A 78 18.93 -18.34 -16.06
N LEU A 79 19.39 -19.49 -15.58
CA LEU A 79 18.70 -20.76 -15.78
C LEU A 79 17.33 -20.80 -15.09
N ASN A 80 17.26 -20.34 -13.84
CA ASN A 80 16.01 -20.29 -13.09
C ASN A 80 14.99 -19.34 -13.72
N MET A 81 15.45 -18.23 -14.28
CA MET A 81 14.60 -17.29 -14.99
C MET A 81 14.04 -17.88 -16.29
N ILE A 82 14.87 -18.53 -17.12
CA ILE A 82 14.39 -19.15 -18.37
C ILE A 82 13.37 -20.24 -18.09
N LEU A 83 13.61 -21.09 -17.10
CA LEU A 83 12.68 -22.15 -16.73
C LEU A 83 11.34 -21.57 -16.28
N ALA A 84 11.37 -20.58 -15.39
CA ALA A 84 10.15 -19.91 -14.92
C ALA A 84 9.42 -19.16 -16.04
N GLU A 85 10.14 -18.48 -16.93
CA GLU A 85 9.59 -17.77 -18.08
C GLU A 85 8.84 -18.72 -19.01
N LYS A 86 9.49 -19.80 -19.46
CA LYS A 86 8.89 -20.74 -20.41
C LYS A 86 7.70 -21.53 -19.84
N LEU A 87 7.76 -21.89 -18.56
CA LEU A 87 6.76 -22.77 -17.96
C LEU A 87 5.61 -22.02 -17.30
N ILE A 88 5.86 -20.81 -16.78
CA ILE A 88 4.94 -20.13 -15.85
C ILE A 88 4.69 -18.67 -16.22
N PHE A 89 5.73 -17.81 -16.32
CA PHE A 89 5.54 -16.36 -16.43
C PHE A 89 4.83 -15.95 -17.71
N SER A 90 5.19 -16.55 -18.85
CA SER A 90 4.49 -16.32 -20.13
C SER A 90 2.98 -16.61 -20.04
N LYS A 91 2.60 -17.69 -19.34
CA LYS A 91 1.20 -18.05 -19.13
C LYS A 91 0.48 -17.12 -18.15
N LEU A 92 1.18 -16.63 -17.13
CA LEU A 92 0.64 -15.67 -16.18
C LEU A 92 0.31 -14.33 -16.87
N ARG A 93 1.20 -13.85 -17.74
CA ARG A 93 0.95 -12.62 -18.50
C ARG A 93 -0.31 -12.67 -19.35
N LEU A 94 -0.65 -13.82 -19.92
CA LEU A 94 -1.86 -13.99 -20.74
C LEU A 94 -3.16 -13.70 -19.96
N ILE A 95 -3.15 -13.78 -18.64
CA ILE A 95 -4.32 -13.42 -17.80
C ILE A 95 -4.64 -11.92 -17.91
N PHE A 96 -3.63 -11.10 -18.22
CA PHE A 96 -3.78 -9.65 -18.42
C PHE A 96 -3.96 -9.26 -19.90
N GLY A 97 -3.98 -10.24 -20.79
CA GLY A 97 -4.09 -10.05 -22.24
C GLY A 97 -2.76 -10.30 -22.98
N PRO A 98 -2.85 -10.62 -24.29
CA PRO A 98 -1.68 -11.04 -25.07
C PRO A 98 -0.69 -9.90 -25.37
N LYS A 99 -1.12 -8.65 -25.26
CA LYS A 99 -0.32 -7.46 -25.62
C LYS A 99 0.14 -6.63 -24.44
N ILE A 100 -0.16 -7.04 -23.20
CA ILE A 100 0.20 -6.26 -22.01
C ILE A 100 1.72 -6.17 -21.85
N GLU A 101 2.23 -4.96 -21.71
CA GLU A 101 3.66 -4.66 -21.58
C GLU A 101 4.01 -4.15 -20.18
N PHE A 102 3.17 -3.28 -19.59
CA PHE A 102 3.41 -2.68 -18.29
C PHE A 102 2.12 -2.20 -17.62
N PHE A 103 2.21 -1.91 -16.34
CA PHE A 103 1.18 -1.19 -15.60
C PHE A 103 1.69 0.21 -15.24
N VAL A 104 0.77 1.16 -15.14
CA VAL A 104 1.03 2.49 -14.59
C VAL A 104 0.30 2.58 -13.25
N GLY A 105 1.06 2.66 -12.18
CA GLY A 105 0.55 2.77 -10.81
C GLY A 105 0.42 4.23 -10.39
N GLY A 106 -0.70 4.57 -9.77
CA GLY A 106 -0.94 5.90 -9.23
C GLY A 106 -1.95 5.90 -8.10
N GLY A 107 -2.20 7.07 -7.54
CA GLY A 107 -3.21 7.26 -6.51
C GLY A 107 -2.80 6.91 -5.08
N ALA A 108 -1.90 5.97 -4.86
CA ALA A 108 -1.30 5.63 -3.57
C ALA A 108 0.09 5.04 -3.76
N LEU A 109 0.87 4.94 -2.68
CA LEU A 109 2.17 4.29 -2.70
C LEU A 109 1.99 2.79 -3.01
N LEU A 110 2.79 2.26 -3.94
CA LEU A 110 2.80 0.84 -4.26
C LEU A 110 3.96 0.15 -3.53
N ASP A 111 3.63 -0.87 -2.76
CA ASP A 111 4.61 -1.69 -2.04
C ASP A 111 5.72 -2.18 -2.98
N ILE A 112 6.97 -2.09 -2.51
CA ILE A 112 8.15 -2.45 -3.31
C ILE A 112 8.15 -3.94 -3.72
N LYS A 113 7.61 -4.84 -2.90
CA LYS A 113 7.50 -6.26 -3.24
C LYS A 113 6.51 -6.50 -4.36
N GLN A 114 5.43 -5.71 -4.42
CA GLN A 114 4.51 -5.78 -5.55
C GLN A 114 5.21 -5.32 -6.83
N GLN A 115 5.95 -4.22 -6.80
CA GLN A 115 6.73 -3.74 -7.94
C GLN A 115 7.75 -4.80 -8.38
N GLN A 116 8.48 -5.39 -7.44
CA GLN A 116 9.44 -6.47 -7.69
C GLN A 116 8.78 -7.71 -8.29
N PHE A 117 7.62 -8.12 -7.77
CA PHE A 117 6.86 -9.25 -8.26
C PHE A 117 6.43 -9.04 -9.71
N TYR A 118 5.80 -7.91 -10.02
CA TYR A 118 5.34 -7.61 -11.37
C TYR A 118 6.51 -7.48 -12.37
N LYS A 119 7.61 -6.85 -11.96
CA LYS A 119 8.83 -6.81 -12.77
C LYS A 119 9.40 -8.21 -13.00
N ALA A 120 9.38 -9.09 -11.99
CA ALA A 120 9.86 -10.46 -12.11
C ALA A 120 9.06 -11.29 -13.12
N ILE A 121 7.74 -11.13 -13.19
CA ILE A 121 6.89 -11.80 -14.17
C ILE A 121 6.86 -11.11 -15.56
N GLY A 122 7.59 -10.02 -15.74
CA GLY A 122 7.74 -9.32 -17.00
C GLY A 122 6.65 -8.30 -17.33
N ILE A 123 5.88 -7.84 -16.34
CA ILE A 123 4.92 -6.73 -16.45
C ILE A 123 5.29 -5.67 -15.40
N PRO A 124 6.33 -4.82 -15.63
CA PRO A 124 6.73 -3.81 -14.65
C PRO A 124 5.58 -2.85 -14.32
N VAL A 125 5.53 -2.38 -13.08
CA VAL A 125 4.63 -1.31 -12.67
C VAL A 125 5.43 -0.03 -12.56
N TYR A 126 5.12 0.95 -13.40
CA TYR A 126 5.72 2.29 -13.35
C TYR A 126 4.85 3.18 -12.46
N GLN A 127 5.32 3.42 -11.26
CA GLN A 127 4.61 4.27 -10.33
C GLN A 127 4.85 5.73 -10.65
N GLY A 128 3.75 6.51 -10.63
CA GLY A 128 3.78 7.96 -10.70
C GLY A 128 3.16 8.60 -9.46
N TYR A 129 3.42 9.89 -9.29
CA TYR A 129 2.83 10.74 -8.28
C TYR A 129 2.19 11.96 -8.91
N GLY A 130 1.07 12.34 -8.36
CA GLY A 130 0.34 13.52 -8.75
C GLY A 130 -0.97 13.68 -7.99
N LEU A 131 -1.61 14.81 -8.20
CA LEU A 131 -2.87 15.21 -7.57
C LEU A 131 -3.69 16.06 -8.55
N THR A 132 -4.98 16.18 -8.29
CA THR A 132 -5.92 16.92 -9.15
C THR A 132 -5.47 18.37 -9.34
N GLU A 133 -4.93 18.98 -8.29
CA GLU A 133 -4.40 20.34 -8.26
C GLU A 133 -3.17 20.56 -9.16
N ALA A 134 -2.57 19.45 -9.64
CA ALA A 134 -1.42 19.45 -10.56
C ALA A 134 -1.70 18.80 -11.93
N THR A 135 -2.93 18.62 -12.34
CA THR A 135 -3.49 18.28 -13.68
C THR A 135 -2.82 17.09 -14.42
N PRO A 136 -2.82 15.88 -13.92
CA PRO A 136 -2.67 15.47 -12.52
C PRO A 136 -1.24 15.07 -12.15
N ILE A 137 -0.28 14.88 -13.11
CA ILE A 137 0.99 14.18 -12.92
C ILE A 137 2.12 15.16 -12.62
N ILE A 138 2.89 14.87 -11.56
CA ILE A 138 4.09 15.61 -11.16
C ILE A 138 5.34 14.83 -11.50
N SER A 139 5.37 13.53 -11.17
CA SER A 139 6.51 12.65 -11.44
C SER A 139 6.05 11.26 -11.85
N THR A 140 6.89 10.53 -12.58
CA THR A 140 6.60 9.15 -12.98
C THR A 140 7.86 8.36 -13.26
N ASN A 141 7.83 7.07 -12.92
CA ASN A 141 8.73 6.08 -13.46
C ASN A 141 8.39 5.80 -14.93
N THR A 142 9.38 5.48 -15.74
CA THR A 142 9.23 5.17 -17.16
C THR A 142 10.05 3.93 -17.52
N PRO A 143 9.86 3.32 -18.70
CA PRO A 143 10.73 2.23 -19.16
C PRO A 143 12.23 2.59 -19.18
N PHE A 144 12.56 3.88 -19.34
CA PHE A 144 13.94 4.37 -19.47
C PHE A 144 14.55 4.84 -18.13
N ASN A 145 13.70 5.29 -17.21
CA ASN A 145 14.07 5.79 -15.88
C ASN A 145 13.14 5.18 -14.85
N HIS A 146 13.54 4.04 -14.26
CA HIS A 146 12.75 3.28 -13.32
C HIS A 146 13.58 2.91 -12.10
N LYS A 147 13.15 3.37 -10.92
CA LYS A 147 13.69 2.98 -9.62
C LYS A 147 12.55 2.56 -8.71
N MET A 148 12.58 1.29 -8.29
CA MET A 148 11.52 0.73 -7.43
C MET A 148 11.51 1.43 -6.06
N GLY A 149 10.33 1.59 -5.48
CA GLY A 149 10.16 2.31 -4.22
C GLY A 149 10.13 3.83 -4.36
N THR A 150 10.21 4.35 -5.60
CA THR A 150 10.09 5.79 -5.88
C THR A 150 8.86 6.10 -6.73
N SER A 151 8.47 7.36 -6.77
CA SER A 151 7.42 7.88 -7.66
C SER A 151 7.96 8.39 -9.00
N GLY A 152 9.22 8.07 -9.31
CA GLY A 152 9.86 8.44 -10.57
C GLY A 152 10.49 9.83 -10.56
N LYS A 153 10.95 10.25 -11.74
CA LYS A 153 11.52 11.60 -11.94
C LYS A 153 10.42 12.63 -12.17
N VAL A 154 10.65 13.85 -11.71
CA VAL A 154 9.78 15.00 -11.97
C VAL A 154 9.72 15.25 -13.49
N LEU A 155 8.52 15.53 -13.99
CA LEU A 155 8.31 15.76 -15.41
C LEU A 155 8.98 17.07 -15.88
N GLU A 156 9.39 17.10 -17.14
CA GLU A 156 9.89 18.30 -17.79
C GLU A 156 8.86 19.44 -17.74
N GLY A 157 9.31 20.64 -17.46
CA GLY A 157 8.44 21.82 -17.29
C GLY A 157 7.87 22.00 -15.89
N ILE A 158 8.13 21.08 -14.95
CA ILE A 158 7.74 21.21 -13.55
C ILE A 158 8.99 21.44 -12.70
N THR A 159 8.97 22.48 -11.89
CA THR A 159 9.97 22.69 -10.83
C THR A 159 9.43 22.10 -9.53
N CYS A 160 10.20 21.24 -8.90
CA CYS A 160 9.84 20.59 -7.63
C CYS A 160 10.87 20.93 -6.57
N LYS A 161 10.41 21.25 -5.37
CA LYS A 161 11.21 21.52 -4.17
C LYS A 161 10.68 20.72 -3.01
N ILE A 162 11.56 20.38 -2.08
CA ILE A 162 11.19 19.82 -0.78
C ILE A 162 11.40 20.90 0.25
N CYS A 163 10.36 21.30 0.97
CA CYS A 163 10.38 22.44 1.88
C CYS A 163 10.09 22.03 3.33
N ASP A 164 10.63 22.80 4.27
CA ASP A 164 10.27 22.72 5.68
C ASP A 164 8.91 23.41 5.96
N GLU A 165 8.45 23.38 7.21
CA GLU A 165 7.20 24.00 7.66
C GLU A 165 7.13 25.53 7.42
N ASN A 166 8.28 26.20 7.20
CA ASN A 166 8.38 27.63 6.88
C ASN A 166 8.46 27.89 5.37
N GLY A 167 8.37 26.87 4.54
CA GLY A 167 8.49 26.97 3.08
C GLY A 167 9.94 27.13 2.59
N LYS A 168 10.95 26.92 3.44
CA LYS A 168 12.36 26.97 3.06
C LYS A 168 12.76 25.64 2.43
N GLU A 169 13.42 25.71 1.27
CA GLU A 169 13.92 24.54 0.55
C GLU A 169 14.97 23.77 1.38
N LEU A 170 14.79 22.48 1.45
CA LEU A 170 15.66 21.53 2.15
C LEU A 170 16.72 20.94 1.20
N THR A 171 17.78 20.40 1.77
CA THR A 171 18.83 19.70 1.02
C THR A 171 18.33 18.35 0.51
N GLN A 172 18.94 17.85 -0.57
CA GLN A 172 18.66 16.53 -1.14
C GLN A 172 18.70 15.41 -0.06
N GLY A 173 17.73 14.51 -0.07
CA GLY A 173 17.57 13.46 0.91
C GLY A 173 16.81 13.85 2.18
N ALA A 174 16.67 15.16 2.46
CA ALA A 174 15.88 15.63 3.59
C ALA A 174 14.38 15.51 3.30
N LYS A 175 13.59 15.09 4.31
CA LYS A 175 12.13 14.94 4.22
C LYS A 175 11.43 16.26 4.52
N GLY A 176 10.47 16.63 3.69
CA GLY A 176 9.65 17.83 3.87
C GLY A 176 8.44 17.81 2.94
N GLU A 177 7.71 18.92 2.88
CA GLU A 177 6.58 19.10 1.98
C GLU A 177 7.05 19.19 0.53
N ILE A 178 6.36 18.46 -0.36
CA ILE A 178 6.55 18.55 -1.80
C ILE A 178 5.86 19.81 -2.31
N VAL A 179 6.64 20.75 -2.85
CA VAL A 179 6.14 22.02 -3.37
C VAL A 179 6.53 22.14 -4.84
N ILE A 180 5.55 22.43 -5.70
CA ILE A 180 5.77 22.45 -7.15
C ILE A 180 5.35 23.76 -7.80
N LYS A 181 5.96 24.05 -8.94
CA LYS A 181 5.59 25.14 -9.85
C LYS A 181 5.67 24.68 -11.29
N GLY A 182 4.68 25.01 -12.09
CA GLY A 182 4.61 24.65 -13.51
C GLY A 182 3.24 24.99 -14.10
N ASP A 183 3.12 24.84 -15.42
CA ASP A 183 1.88 25.11 -16.15
C ASP A 183 0.76 24.12 -15.80
N ASN A 184 1.10 23.00 -15.16
CA ASN A 184 0.18 21.99 -14.67
C ASN A 184 -0.50 22.35 -13.35
N VAL A 185 -0.07 23.43 -12.67
CA VAL A 185 -0.69 23.87 -11.41
C VAL A 185 -2.06 24.46 -11.69
N MET A 186 -3.06 24.06 -10.91
CA MET A 186 -4.43 24.57 -11.00
C MET A 186 -4.51 26.08 -10.82
N LYS A 187 -5.53 26.71 -11.39
CA LYS A 187 -5.84 28.14 -11.15
C LYS A 187 -6.35 28.40 -9.74
N GLY A 188 -6.98 27.40 -9.10
CA GLY A 188 -7.54 27.48 -7.76
C GLY A 188 -8.77 26.61 -7.58
N TYR A 189 -9.27 26.55 -6.34
CA TYR A 189 -10.50 25.87 -6.01
C TYR A 189 -11.72 26.72 -6.38
N TYR A 190 -12.70 26.11 -7.02
CA TYR A 190 -13.90 26.80 -7.47
C TYR A 190 -14.65 27.43 -6.30
N LYS A 191 -14.86 28.76 -6.37
CA LYS A 191 -15.54 29.58 -5.34
C LYS A 191 -14.97 29.43 -3.92
N ASN A 192 -13.66 29.11 -3.79
CA ASN A 192 -12.99 28.97 -2.50
C ASN A 192 -11.62 29.64 -2.54
N GLU A 193 -11.62 30.96 -2.48
CA GLU A 193 -10.40 31.79 -2.53
C GLU A 193 -9.50 31.58 -1.30
N ALA A 194 -10.11 31.34 -0.13
CA ALA A 194 -9.37 31.09 1.11
C ALA A 194 -8.51 29.83 0.97
N ALA A 195 -9.10 28.70 0.58
CA ALA A 195 -8.33 27.47 0.35
C ALA A 195 -7.32 27.61 -0.79
N THR A 196 -7.66 28.40 -1.83
CA THR A 196 -6.72 28.65 -2.94
C THR A 196 -5.47 29.40 -2.47
N SER A 197 -5.63 30.47 -1.70
CA SER A 197 -4.51 31.28 -1.18
C SER A 197 -3.66 30.52 -0.15
N GLU A 198 -4.22 29.57 0.56
CA GLU A 198 -3.46 28.67 1.45
C GLU A 198 -2.60 27.68 0.66
N THR A 199 -3.14 27.18 -0.47
CA THR A 199 -2.55 26.07 -1.23
C THR A 199 -1.63 26.56 -2.36
N VAL A 200 -1.95 27.68 -3.02
CA VAL A 200 -1.14 28.26 -4.11
C VAL A 200 -0.62 29.63 -3.69
N LYS A 201 0.70 29.74 -3.54
CA LYS A 201 1.39 30.98 -3.12
C LYS A 201 2.46 31.35 -4.16
N ASP A 202 2.36 32.52 -4.76
CA ASP A 202 3.31 33.01 -5.79
C ASP A 202 3.56 32.04 -6.95
N GLY A 203 2.50 31.29 -7.31
CA GLY A 203 2.52 30.27 -8.37
C GLY A 203 3.14 28.92 -7.94
N TRP A 204 3.48 28.77 -6.67
CA TRP A 204 3.88 27.51 -6.07
C TRP A 204 2.69 26.80 -5.43
N LEU A 205 2.49 25.54 -5.79
CA LEU A 205 1.50 24.66 -5.17
C LEU A 205 2.14 23.92 -3.98
N PHE A 206 1.64 24.19 -2.80
CA PHE A 206 1.91 23.44 -1.56
C PHE A 206 1.00 22.24 -1.53
N THR A 207 1.56 21.05 -1.76
CA THR A 207 0.75 19.84 -2.03
C THR A 207 0.13 19.22 -0.77
N GLY A 208 0.69 19.52 0.41
CA GLY A 208 0.40 18.84 1.65
C GLY A 208 0.88 17.39 1.68
N ASP A 209 1.60 16.94 0.65
CA ASP A 209 2.23 15.62 0.61
C ASP A 209 3.70 15.74 1.03
N LEU A 210 4.18 14.78 1.82
CA LEU A 210 5.57 14.73 2.28
C LEU A 210 6.39 13.81 1.40
N GLY A 211 7.64 14.19 1.17
CA GLY A 211 8.56 13.40 0.37
C GLY A 211 9.99 13.88 0.48
N TYR A 212 10.84 13.31 -0.36
CA TYR A 212 12.22 13.73 -0.54
C TYR A 212 12.72 13.36 -1.95
N MET A 213 13.73 14.07 -2.41
CA MET A 213 14.50 13.68 -3.62
C MET A 213 15.65 12.78 -3.19
N ASP A 214 15.76 11.60 -3.79
CA ASP A 214 16.88 10.71 -3.52
C ASP A 214 18.18 11.15 -4.24
N GLU A 215 19.27 10.42 -4.03
CA GLU A 215 20.59 10.72 -4.61
C GLU A 215 20.65 10.66 -6.14
N ASP A 216 19.70 9.97 -6.77
CA ASP A 216 19.59 9.81 -8.23
C ASP A 216 18.48 10.70 -8.82
N ASP A 217 17.98 11.71 -8.07
CA ASP A 217 16.89 12.62 -8.43
C ASP A 217 15.55 11.95 -8.71
N PHE A 218 15.25 10.86 -8.00
CA PHE A 218 13.91 10.29 -7.97
C PHE A 218 13.12 10.84 -6.79
N LEU A 219 11.86 11.20 -7.04
CA LEU A 219 10.95 11.65 -6.00
C LEU A 219 10.40 10.45 -5.22
N VAL A 220 10.54 10.49 -3.90
CA VAL A 220 9.95 9.51 -2.98
C VAL A 220 8.88 10.20 -2.17
N VAL A 221 7.63 9.78 -2.35
CA VAL A 221 6.48 10.28 -1.58
C VAL A 221 6.29 9.37 -0.38
N VAL A 222 6.21 9.94 0.82
CA VAL A 222 6.12 9.17 2.08
C VAL A 222 4.76 9.25 2.76
N GLY A 223 3.89 10.18 2.36
CA GLY A 223 2.54 10.30 2.89
C GLY A 223 2.01 11.72 2.87
N ARG A 224 0.87 11.97 3.53
CA ARG A 224 0.26 13.29 3.65
C ARG A 224 0.51 13.90 5.01
N GLU A 225 0.84 15.20 5.06
CA GLU A 225 1.05 15.91 6.31
C GLU A 225 -0.18 15.85 7.23
N LYS A 226 -1.37 16.10 6.69
CA LYS A 226 -2.64 16.06 7.45
C LYS A 226 -3.09 14.64 7.84
N ALA A 227 -2.46 13.60 7.29
CA ALA A 227 -2.74 12.21 7.65
C ALA A 227 -1.72 11.65 8.66
N LEU A 228 -0.71 12.43 9.03
CA LEU A 228 0.26 12.01 10.03
C LEU A 228 -0.43 11.77 11.37
N LEU A 229 -0.05 10.69 11.99
CA LEU A 229 -0.37 10.42 13.38
C LEU A 229 0.66 11.13 14.27
N ILE A 230 0.21 11.59 15.42
CA ILE A 230 1.05 12.31 16.38
C ILE A 230 1.05 11.53 17.69
N SER A 231 2.22 11.11 18.14
CA SER A 231 2.38 10.47 19.44
C SER A 231 2.43 11.48 20.59
N GLU A 232 2.30 11.02 21.84
CA GLU A 232 2.30 11.86 23.05
C GLU A 232 3.54 12.79 23.14
N ASP A 233 4.68 12.35 22.63
CA ASP A 233 5.93 13.11 22.59
C ASP A 233 6.04 14.07 21.38
N GLY A 234 4.98 14.20 20.58
CA GLY A 234 4.92 15.08 19.42
C GLY A 234 5.56 14.51 18.15
N GLU A 235 6.06 13.27 18.17
CA GLU A 235 6.60 12.64 16.97
C GLU A 235 5.50 12.38 15.94
N LYS A 236 5.73 12.83 14.71
CA LYS A 236 4.82 12.68 13.58
C LYS A 236 5.26 11.50 12.70
N TYR A 237 4.32 10.65 12.28
CA TYR A 237 4.61 9.49 11.41
C TYR A 237 3.44 9.15 10.49
N SER A 238 3.76 8.63 9.29
CA SER A 238 2.77 8.21 8.31
C SER A 238 2.14 6.87 8.70
N PRO A 239 0.81 6.79 8.72
CA PRO A 239 0.11 5.53 8.98
C PRO A 239 0.16 4.57 7.80
N GLU A 240 0.17 5.07 6.56
CA GLU A 240 -0.06 4.30 5.35
C GLU A 240 0.93 3.15 5.18
N GLU A 241 2.21 3.42 5.41
CA GLU A 241 3.27 2.41 5.24
C GLU A 241 3.16 1.26 6.25
N ILE A 242 2.74 1.57 7.48
CA ILE A 242 2.54 0.56 8.54
C ILE A 242 1.29 -0.26 8.24
N GLU A 243 0.20 0.38 7.84
CA GLU A 243 -1.06 -0.26 7.46
C GLU A 243 -0.85 -1.22 6.29
N GLU A 244 -0.14 -0.78 5.26
CA GLU A 244 0.18 -1.60 4.11
C GLU A 244 1.08 -2.80 4.49
N ALA A 245 2.08 -2.60 5.34
CA ALA A 245 2.93 -3.67 5.85
C ALA A 245 2.11 -4.74 6.60
N ILE A 246 1.14 -4.33 7.41
CA ILE A 246 0.26 -5.24 8.16
C ILE A 246 -0.64 -6.03 7.22
N VAL A 247 -1.37 -5.36 6.32
CA VAL A 247 -2.30 -6.01 5.38
C VAL A 247 -1.56 -6.97 4.44
N ASN A 248 -0.42 -6.59 3.90
CA ASN A 248 0.36 -7.44 3.00
C ASN A 248 0.97 -8.67 3.69
N SER A 249 1.11 -8.64 5.01
CA SER A 249 1.72 -9.72 5.80
C SER A 249 0.70 -10.70 6.39
N SER A 250 -0.57 -10.30 6.52
CA SER A 250 -1.66 -11.13 7.05
C SER A 250 -2.64 -11.52 5.93
N THR A 251 -3.16 -12.74 6.01
CA THR A 251 -4.28 -13.16 5.17
C THR A 251 -5.64 -12.92 5.85
N CYS A 252 -5.63 -12.75 7.17
CA CYS A 252 -6.82 -12.62 8.00
C CYS A 252 -7.32 -11.18 8.12
N ILE A 253 -6.40 -10.19 8.03
CA ILE A 253 -6.73 -8.77 8.10
C ILE A 253 -6.95 -8.26 6.68
N GLU A 254 -8.16 -7.79 6.39
CA GLU A 254 -8.53 -7.27 5.07
C GLU A 254 -8.24 -5.79 4.94
N GLN A 255 -8.59 -5.00 5.96
CA GLN A 255 -8.31 -3.57 6.02
C GLN A 255 -7.88 -3.21 7.45
N ILE A 256 -7.07 -2.18 7.57
CA ILE A 256 -6.64 -1.64 8.86
C ILE A 256 -6.55 -0.13 8.78
N MET A 257 -7.05 0.56 9.80
CA MET A 257 -6.78 1.97 10.05
C MET A 257 -6.08 2.09 11.39
N ILE A 258 -4.82 2.49 11.38
CA ILE A 258 -4.11 2.81 12.62
C ILE A 258 -4.44 4.24 13.06
N TYR A 259 -4.44 4.45 14.37
CA TYR A 259 -4.83 5.69 14.99
C TYR A 259 -3.91 6.04 16.16
N ASN A 260 -3.50 7.27 16.22
CA ASN A 260 -2.87 7.92 17.36
C ASN A 260 -3.11 9.43 17.24
N ASP A 261 -3.62 10.03 18.28
CA ASP A 261 -3.76 11.48 18.41
C ASP A 261 -3.26 11.87 19.79
N HIS A 262 -1.97 12.21 19.87
CA HIS A 262 -1.26 12.58 21.10
C HIS A 262 -1.36 11.54 22.23
N GLN A 263 -1.51 10.25 21.87
CA GLN A 263 -1.62 9.16 22.85
C GLN A 263 -0.28 8.41 23.02
N LYS A 264 -0.15 7.72 24.16
CA LYS A 264 1.07 6.96 24.52
C LYS A 264 1.45 5.85 23.56
N TYR A 265 0.47 5.31 22.84
CA TYR A 265 0.67 4.20 21.90
C TYR A 265 -0.35 4.25 20.76
N THR A 266 0.02 3.62 19.69
CA THR A 266 -0.84 3.48 18.49
C THR A 266 -1.85 2.37 18.70
N THR A 267 -3.07 2.58 18.19
CA THR A 267 -4.16 1.59 18.15
C THR A 267 -4.61 1.34 16.72
N ALA A 268 -5.48 0.34 16.52
CA ALA A 268 -5.98 0.02 15.20
C ALA A 268 -7.46 -0.39 15.20
N LEU A 269 -8.17 -0.02 14.14
CA LEU A 269 -9.42 -0.65 13.72
C LEU A 269 -9.12 -1.61 12.57
N ILE A 270 -9.61 -2.86 12.65
CA ILE A 270 -9.37 -3.86 11.62
C ILE A 270 -10.68 -4.46 11.11
N THR A 271 -10.72 -4.75 9.81
CA THR A 271 -11.74 -5.61 9.21
C THR A 271 -11.12 -6.96 8.86
N LEU A 272 -11.93 -8.00 8.80
CA LEU A 272 -11.45 -9.37 8.65
C LEU A 272 -11.86 -9.99 7.32
N ASN A 273 -10.93 -10.71 6.70
CA ASN A 273 -11.25 -11.66 5.65
C ASN A 273 -11.85 -12.92 6.32
N LYS A 274 -13.19 -12.99 6.36
CA LYS A 274 -13.93 -14.05 7.05
C LYS A 274 -13.44 -15.45 6.65
N LYS A 275 -13.28 -15.71 5.35
CA LYS A 275 -12.85 -17.02 4.86
C LYS A 275 -11.45 -17.40 5.36
N ALA A 276 -10.51 -16.47 5.31
CA ALA A 276 -9.16 -16.72 5.80
C ALA A 276 -9.10 -16.93 7.32
N VAL A 277 -9.96 -16.24 8.08
CA VAL A 277 -10.10 -16.46 9.52
C VAL A 277 -10.68 -17.85 9.82
N GLU A 278 -11.70 -18.28 9.09
CA GLU A 278 -12.27 -19.63 9.22
C GLU A 278 -11.23 -20.73 8.89
N GLU A 279 -10.44 -20.55 7.82
CA GLU A 279 -9.33 -21.44 7.49
C GLU A 279 -8.26 -21.47 8.59
N MET A 280 -7.94 -20.32 9.18
CA MET A 280 -6.99 -20.22 10.30
C MET A 280 -7.51 -20.91 11.56
N ILE A 281 -8.80 -20.74 11.91
CA ILE A 281 -9.43 -21.40 13.06
C ILE A 281 -9.23 -22.91 12.96
N VAL A 282 -9.52 -23.50 11.80
CA VAL A 282 -9.36 -24.93 11.56
C VAL A 282 -7.89 -25.35 11.62
N LYS A 283 -7.01 -24.62 10.93
CA LYS A 283 -5.59 -24.94 10.81
C LYS A 283 -4.86 -24.90 12.16
N GLU A 284 -5.12 -23.85 12.96
CA GLU A 284 -4.45 -23.62 14.24
C GLU A 284 -5.21 -24.25 15.43
N GLY A 285 -6.38 -24.89 15.18
CA GLY A 285 -7.18 -25.55 16.20
C GLY A 285 -7.74 -24.58 17.26
N VAL A 286 -8.16 -23.40 16.83
CA VAL A 286 -8.66 -22.34 17.73
C VAL A 286 -10.03 -22.71 18.27
N LYS A 287 -10.17 -22.84 19.61
CA LYS A 287 -11.39 -23.32 20.27
C LYS A 287 -12.14 -22.25 21.07
N THR A 288 -11.57 -21.08 21.29
CA THR A 288 -12.22 -19.99 22.03
C THR A 288 -12.01 -18.65 21.32
N PHE A 289 -12.94 -17.70 21.55
CA PHE A 289 -12.83 -16.37 20.97
C PHE A 289 -11.68 -15.55 21.59
N GLU A 290 -11.27 -15.83 22.82
CA GLU A 290 -10.07 -15.27 23.43
C GLU A 290 -8.82 -15.72 22.69
N ALA A 291 -8.73 -17.01 22.37
CA ALA A 291 -7.62 -17.55 21.57
C ALA A 291 -7.61 -16.95 20.16
N LEU A 292 -8.79 -16.79 19.54
CA LEU A 292 -8.93 -16.13 18.24
C LEU A 292 -8.45 -14.66 18.29
N ASN A 293 -8.90 -13.91 19.29
CA ASN A 293 -8.44 -12.52 19.48
C ASN A 293 -6.92 -12.44 19.66
N LYS A 294 -6.33 -13.36 20.41
CA LYS A 294 -4.87 -13.46 20.57
C LYS A 294 -4.17 -13.77 19.25
N GLN A 295 -4.74 -14.68 18.45
CA GLN A 295 -4.19 -15.05 17.14
C GLN A 295 -4.26 -13.88 16.15
N LEU A 296 -5.35 -13.09 16.14
CA LEU A 296 -5.46 -11.88 15.32
C LEU A 296 -4.42 -10.83 15.71
N LYS A 297 -4.08 -10.71 17.01
CA LYS A 297 -2.97 -9.86 17.43
C LYS A 297 -1.61 -10.33 16.88
N ILE A 298 -1.40 -11.64 16.81
CA ILE A 298 -0.19 -12.22 16.18
C ILE A 298 -0.18 -11.92 14.67
N GLU A 299 -1.32 -12.09 14.00
CA GLU A 299 -1.48 -11.76 12.58
C GLU A 299 -1.12 -10.30 12.28
N MET A 300 -1.60 -9.36 13.10
CA MET A 300 -1.29 -7.94 12.97
C MET A 300 0.21 -7.64 13.09
N LEU A 301 0.95 -8.48 13.81
CA LEU A 301 2.39 -8.29 14.06
C LEU A 301 3.29 -9.14 13.14
N LEU A 302 2.73 -9.90 12.19
CA LEU A 302 3.53 -10.79 11.31
C LEU A 302 4.57 -10.02 10.48
N PHE A 303 4.26 -8.79 10.06
CA PHE A 303 5.18 -7.96 9.29
C PHE A 303 6.50 -7.73 10.04
N SER A 304 6.49 -7.57 11.36
CA SER A 304 7.68 -7.29 12.17
C SER A 304 8.71 -8.42 12.15
N LYS A 305 8.30 -9.65 11.80
CA LYS A 305 9.19 -10.81 11.62
C LYS A 305 9.92 -10.82 10.28
N GLN A 306 9.49 -10.00 9.33
CA GLN A 306 10.09 -9.92 8.00
C GLN A 306 11.32 -9.02 8.04
N LYS A 307 12.41 -9.45 7.41
CA LYS A 307 13.73 -8.77 7.46
C LYS A 307 13.68 -7.30 7.05
N GLU A 308 12.86 -6.99 6.05
CA GLU A 308 12.72 -5.62 5.54
C GLU A 308 12.05 -4.63 6.49
N PHE A 309 11.28 -5.13 7.46
CA PHE A 309 10.61 -4.29 8.46
C PHE A 309 11.31 -4.29 9.82
N GLN A 310 12.37 -5.10 9.98
CA GLN A 310 13.14 -5.12 11.22
C GLN A 310 13.83 -3.78 11.45
N GLY A 311 13.43 -3.08 12.53
CA GLY A 311 13.97 -1.78 12.88
C GLY A 311 13.46 -0.61 12.03
N LYS A 312 12.59 -0.85 11.04
CA LYS A 312 12.03 0.20 10.18
C LYS A 312 11.02 1.09 10.91
N PHE A 313 10.17 0.50 11.73
CA PHE A 313 9.16 1.21 12.50
C PHE A 313 9.48 1.17 13.99
N PRO A 314 9.58 2.33 14.66
CA PRO A 314 9.66 2.38 16.11
C PRO A 314 8.48 1.65 16.77
N GLY A 315 8.72 0.95 17.88
CA GLY A 315 7.70 0.13 18.53
C GLY A 315 6.44 0.89 18.93
N LYS A 316 6.54 2.18 19.25
CA LYS A 316 5.40 3.04 19.59
C LYS A 316 4.50 3.38 18.40
N TRP A 317 4.98 3.24 17.14
CA TRP A 317 4.17 3.42 15.94
C TRP A 317 3.35 2.19 15.61
N ILE A 318 3.76 1.03 16.11
CA ILE A 318 3.09 -0.26 15.85
C ILE A 318 1.87 -0.36 16.77
N PRO A 319 0.69 -0.75 16.26
CA PRO A 319 -0.50 -0.88 17.10
C PRO A 319 -0.29 -1.88 18.24
N SER A 320 -0.45 -1.41 19.47
CA SER A 320 -0.38 -2.24 20.68
C SER A 320 -1.73 -2.78 21.10
N ASN A 321 -2.82 -2.13 20.65
CA ASN A 321 -4.20 -2.50 20.90
C ASN A 321 -5.03 -2.35 19.61
N PHE A 322 -6.12 -3.12 19.47
CA PHE A 322 -6.97 -3.09 18.28
C PHE A 322 -8.42 -3.42 18.60
N GLN A 323 -9.31 -3.01 17.71
CA GLN A 323 -10.69 -3.46 17.68
C GLN A 323 -11.10 -3.96 16.30
N VAL A 324 -11.87 -5.07 16.29
CA VAL A 324 -12.48 -5.63 15.10
C VAL A 324 -13.75 -4.85 14.80
N VAL A 325 -13.92 -4.37 13.56
CA VAL A 325 -15.16 -3.75 13.09
C VAL A 325 -15.87 -4.69 12.12
N LYS A 326 -17.21 -4.70 12.17
CA LYS A 326 -18.04 -5.66 11.43
C LYS A 326 -18.08 -5.36 9.94
N GLU A 327 -18.31 -4.10 9.63
CA GLU A 327 -18.50 -3.65 8.26
C GLU A 327 -17.16 -3.23 7.66
N PRO A 328 -16.83 -3.70 6.45
CA PRO A 328 -15.65 -3.21 5.74
C PRO A 328 -15.79 -1.73 5.41
N PHE A 329 -14.67 -1.03 5.36
CA PHE A 329 -14.64 0.34 4.85
C PHE A 329 -14.92 0.30 3.36
N SER A 330 -15.93 1.07 2.90
CA SER A 330 -16.43 1.06 1.53
C SER A 330 -16.84 2.44 1.05
N GLU A 331 -17.11 2.57 -0.25
CA GLU A 331 -17.71 3.78 -0.82
C GLU A 331 -19.14 3.99 -0.31
N ASP A 332 -19.91 2.92 -0.12
CA ASP A 332 -21.30 2.97 0.31
C ASP A 332 -21.43 3.61 1.70
N ASN A 333 -20.51 3.33 2.62
CA ASN A 333 -20.47 3.96 3.95
C ASN A 333 -19.57 5.21 4.01
N GLN A 334 -19.08 5.68 2.86
CA GLN A 334 -18.22 6.87 2.70
C GLN A 334 -16.89 6.81 3.46
N MET A 335 -16.46 5.62 3.88
CA MET A 335 -15.19 5.40 4.57
C MET A 335 -14.03 5.18 3.59
N ILE A 336 -14.35 4.93 2.33
CA ILE A 336 -13.42 4.90 1.20
C ILE A 336 -13.97 5.84 0.13
N ASN A 337 -13.11 6.61 -0.52
CA ASN A 337 -13.49 7.46 -1.63
C ASN A 337 -13.46 6.70 -2.97
N SER A 338 -13.91 7.35 -4.06
CA SER A 338 -13.93 6.78 -5.41
C SER A 338 -12.55 6.38 -5.97
N THR A 339 -11.47 6.83 -5.35
CA THR A 339 -10.10 6.42 -5.67
C THR A 339 -9.56 5.32 -4.76
N LEU A 340 -10.45 4.66 -4.02
CA LEU A 340 -10.16 3.56 -3.08
C LEU A 340 -9.25 3.95 -1.91
N LYS A 341 -9.19 5.23 -1.55
CA LYS A 341 -8.45 5.73 -0.38
C LYS A 341 -9.36 5.84 0.85
N MET A 342 -8.82 5.50 2.02
CA MET A 342 -9.53 5.68 3.29
C MET A 342 -9.81 7.15 3.59
N VAL A 343 -11.05 7.42 3.98
CA VAL A 343 -11.52 8.72 4.45
C VAL A 343 -11.42 8.73 5.99
N ARG A 344 -10.18 8.93 6.49
CA ARG A 344 -9.81 8.76 7.90
C ARG A 344 -10.74 9.51 8.87
N HIS A 345 -11.03 10.78 8.61
CA HIS A 345 -11.92 11.57 9.48
C HIS A 345 -13.29 10.91 9.62
N LYS A 346 -13.84 10.35 8.54
CA LYS A 346 -15.14 9.67 8.56
C LYS A 346 -15.12 8.39 9.38
N ILE A 347 -14.03 7.62 9.25
CA ILE A 347 -13.83 6.40 10.06
C ILE A 347 -13.67 6.78 11.53
N THR A 348 -12.86 7.79 11.82
CA THR A 348 -12.65 8.29 13.19
C THR A 348 -13.97 8.76 13.81
N GLU A 349 -14.74 9.61 13.14
CA GLU A 349 -16.07 10.05 13.62
C GLU A 349 -17.01 8.87 13.90
N THR A 350 -17.05 7.90 13.00
CA THR A 350 -17.95 6.74 13.13
C THR A 350 -17.57 5.84 14.31
N TYR A 351 -16.28 5.67 14.54
CA TYR A 351 -15.76 4.73 15.54
C TYR A 351 -15.07 5.42 16.72
N GLN A 352 -15.32 6.73 16.96
CA GLN A 352 -14.67 7.50 18.03
C GLN A 352 -14.77 6.81 19.39
N ASN A 353 -15.96 6.34 19.76
CA ASN A 353 -16.16 5.63 21.02
C ASN A 353 -15.31 4.37 21.16
N ARG A 354 -15.04 3.68 20.04
CA ARG A 354 -14.18 2.49 20.03
C ARG A 354 -12.71 2.85 20.10
N LEU A 355 -12.32 3.95 19.47
CA LEU A 355 -10.96 4.49 19.56
C LEU A 355 -10.65 4.91 20.99
N ASP A 356 -11.55 5.68 21.61
CA ASP A 356 -11.40 6.13 23.01
C ASP A 356 -11.31 4.96 24.00
N LEU A 357 -12.09 3.90 23.77
CA LEU A 357 -12.08 2.70 24.61
C LEU A 357 -10.74 1.97 24.59
N MET A 358 -9.97 2.11 23.52
CA MET A 358 -8.64 1.49 23.39
C MET A 358 -7.54 2.22 24.16
N TYR A 359 -7.86 3.37 24.77
CA TYR A 359 -6.97 4.15 25.64
C TYR A 359 -7.51 4.16 27.09
N GLY A 360 -6.69 4.53 28.06
CA GLY A 360 -7.09 4.66 29.45
C GLY A 360 -7.02 3.38 30.28
N ALA A 361 -7.70 3.37 31.43
CA ALA A 361 -7.64 2.26 32.38
C ALA A 361 -8.28 0.98 31.82
N LYS A 362 -7.55 -0.16 31.89
CA LYS A 362 -7.99 -1.46 31.40
C LYS A 362 -8.35 -1.50 29.91
N ALA A 363 -7.73 -0.63 29.10
CA ALA A 363 -8.03 -0.51 27.68
C ALA A 363 -7.90 -1.83 26.91
N GLN A 364 -6.89 -2.65 27.22
CA GLN A 364 -6.71 -3.95 26.56
C GLN A 364 -7.82 -4.94 26.92
N GLU A 365 -8.25 -5.03 28.18
CA GLU A 365 -9.34 -5.90 28.62
C GLU A 365 -10.66 -5.48 27.96
N LYS A 366 -10.95 -4.17 27.93
CA LYS A 366 -12.16 -3.62 27.30
C LYS A 366 -12.19 -3.89 25.80
N ALA A 367 -11.09 -3.62 25.12
CA ALA A 367 -10.98 -3.88 23.67
C ALA A 367 -11.12 -5.36 23.35
N GLN A 368 -10.53 -6.25 24.15
CA GLN A 368 -10.67 -7.68 24.00
C GLN A 368 -12.13 -8.15 24.18
N LEU A 369 -12.84 -7.65 25.18
CA LEU A 369 -14.26 -8.00 25.40
C LEU A 369 -15.13 -7.58 24.21
N GLU A 370 -14.93 -6.38 23.69
CA GLU A 370 -15.66 -5.91 22.50
C GLU A 370 -15.29 -6.72 21.23
N ASN A 371 -14.02 -7.09 21.08
CA ASN A 371 -13.59 -7.98 19.98
C ASN A 371 -14.25 -9.34 20.07
N ILE A 372 -14.32 -9.93 21.26
CA ILE A 372 -14.96 -11.25 21.47
C ILE A 372 -16.44 -11.20 21.04
N LYS A 373 -17.19 -10.17 21.47
CA LYS A 373 -18.58 -9.98 21.02
C LYS A 373 -18.68 -9.88 19.51
N MET A 374 -17.79 -9.10 18.88
CA MET A 374 -17.77 -8.92 17.44
C MET A 374 -17.42 -10.19 16.69
N LEU A 375 -16.45 -10.97 17.20
CA LEU A 375 -16.02 -12.22 16.59
C LEU A 375 -17.10 -13.30 16.67
N GLN A 376 -17.91 -13.33 17.75
CA GLN A 376 -19.08 -14.20 17.89
C GLN A 376 -20.13 -13.95 16.80
N ASP A 377 -20.28 -12.68 16.38
CA ASP A 377 -21.19 -12.30 15.29
C ASP A 377 -20.65 -12.59 13.90
N LEU A 378 -19.32 -12.63 13.74
CA LEU A 378 -18.67 -12.72 12.43
C LEU A 378 -18.32 -14.14 12.00
N VAL A 379 -17.88 -15.00 12.92
CA VAL A 379 -17.37 -16.35 12.63
C VAL A 379 -17.85 -17.37 13.63
N SER A 380 -17.90 -18.64 13.21
CA SER A 380 -18.21 -19.77 14.09
C SER A 380 -16.91 -20.49 14.45
N LEU A 381 -16.80 -20.90 15.72
CA LEU A 381 -15.76 -21.82 16.16
C LEU A 381 -16.26 -23.24 15.92
N SER A 382 -15.50 -24.08 15.25
CA SER A 382 -15.80 -25.48 14.95
C SER A 382 -15.44 -26.38 16.12
#